data_7e377f52f208d616630b45a4d944a284
#
_entry.id   7e377f52f208d616630b45a4d944a284
#
_cell.length_a   1.000
_cell.length_b   1.000
_cell.length_c   1.000
_cell.angle_alpha   90.00
_cell.angle_beta   90.00
_cell.angle_gamma   90.00
#
_symmetry.space_group_name_H-M   'P 1'
#
loop_
_entity.id
_entity.type
_entity.pdbx_description
1 polymer ?
#
loop_
_entity_poly.entity_id
_entity_poly.type
_entity_poly.pdbx_seq_one_letter_code
_entity_poly.pdbx_strand_id
1 'polypeptide(L)'
;MKRKGQIIIGLALILIFILMALAAPVLAPNDPNATNLALKNAPPSAEYPLGCDQMGRCELSRLLYGARYSMGLTIPVLIILAAFALFVGCYSSYKGGLLDEVMRILCDILMAFPLIVIAMALVSAVDNSVASVIIAIGISMLAWFLRMVRSYAKTECGKEYIEAARISGASGLRIVLRHLIPNVFPQFVVYFTTGIATA
;
A
#
# COMPACT_ATOMS: atom_id res chain seq x y z
N MET A 1 18.46 -6.15 -23.70
CA MET A 1 17.27 -6.97 -24.01
C MET A 1 16.63 -7.65 -22.79
N LYS A 2 17.37 -8.10 -21.77
CA LYS A 2 16.81 -8.78 -20.58
C LYS A 2 15.82 -7.94 -19.73
N ARG A 3 16.04 -6.63 -19.59
CA ARG A 3 15.15 -5.73 -18.80
C ARG A 3 13.72 -5.61 -19.36
N LYS A 4 13.54 -5.57 -20.68
CA LYS A 4 12.20 -5.46 -21.30
C LYS A 4 11.35 -6.71 -21.03
N GLY A 5 11.96 -7.90 -21.05
CA GLY A 5 11.25 -9.15 -20.74
C GLY A 5 10.74 -9.20 -19.30
N GLN A 6 11.54 -8.77 -18.34
CA GLN A 6 11.13 -8.72 -16.93
C GLN A 6 9.95 -7.77 -16.70
N ILE A 7 9.96 -6.60 -17.35
CA ILE A 7 8.84 -5.63 -17.25
C ILE A 7 7.56 -6.23 -17.87
N ILE A 8 7.66 -6.87 -19.03
CA ILE A 8 6.50 -7.50 -19.70
C ILE A 8 5.91 -8.60 -18.82
N ILE A 9 6.75 -9.47 -18.24
CA ILE A 9 6.30 -10.54 -17.35
C ILE A 9 5.63 -9.95 -16.11
N GLY A 10 6.23 -8.94 -15.46
CA GLY A 10 5.65 -8.28 -14.30
C GLY A 10 4.29 -7.65 -14.60
N LEU A 11 4.18 -6.91 -15.71
CA LEU A 11 2.93 -6.31 -16.14
C LEU A 11 1.87 -7.36 -16.48
N ALA A 12 2.25 -8.46 -17.13
CA ALA A 12 1.34 -9.55 -17.46
C ALA A 12 0.78 -10.22 -16.19
N LEU A 13 1.63 -10.47 -15.18
CA LEU A 13 1.19 -11.02 -13.89
C LEU A 13 0.23 -10.09 -13.18
N ILE A 14 0.55 -8.80 -13.08
CA ILE A 14 -0.35 -7.80 -12.47
C ILE A 14 -1.69 -7.77 -13.20
N LEU A 15 -1.67 -7.75 -14.52
CA LEU A 15 -2.89 -7.74 -15.33
C LEU A 15 -3.73 -9.00 -15.10
N ILE A 16 -3.12 -10.18 -15.02
CA ILE A 16 -3.81 -11.44 -14.72
C ILE A 16 -4.49 -11.34 -13.35
N PHE A 17 -3.80 -10.88 -12.32
CA PHE A 17 -4.39 -10.72 -10.98
C PHE A 17 -5.56 -9.73 -10.95
N ILE A 18 -5.43 -8.61 -11.64
CA ILE A 18 -6.51 -7.61 -11.76
C ILE A 18 -7.72 -8.22 -12.48
N LEU A 19 -7.50 -8.91 -13.59
CA LEU A 19 -8.58 -9.55 -14.35
C LEU A 19 -9.26 -10.65 -13.53
N MET A 20 -8.52 -11.48 -12.80
CA MET A 20 -9.09 -12.49 -11.91
C MET A 20 -9.94 -11.87 -10.79
N ALA A 21 -9.46 -10.78 -10.17
CA ALA A 21 -10.20 -10.08 -9.12
C ALA A 21 -11.50 -9.44 -9.67
N LEU A 22 -11.46 -8.83 -10.86
CA LEU A 22 -12.63 -8.24 -11.50
C LEU A 22 -13.64 -9.30 -11.96
N ALA A 23 -13.14 -10.41 -12.49
CA ALA A 23 -13.95 -11.51 -12.98
C ALA A 23 -14.41 -12.48 -11.86
N ALA A 24 -14.05 -12.23 -10.61
CA ALA A 24 -14.40 -13.10 -9.47
C ALA A 24 -15.91 -13.50 -9.43
N PRO A 25 -16.90 -12.60 -9.68
CA PRO A 25 -18.30 -12.97 -9.66
C PRO A 25 -18.71 -13.97 -10.75
N VAL A 26 -17.93 -14.04 -11.84
CA VAL A 26 -18.20 -14.94 -12.98
C VAL A 26 -17.36 -16.21 -12.87
N LEU A 27 -16.15 -16.11 -12.34
CA LEU A 27 -15.21 -17.23 -12.23
C LEU A 27 -15.41 -18.07 -10.96
N ALA A 28 -16.06 -17.53 -9.94
CA ALA A 28 -16.30 -18.27 -8.70
C ALA A 28 -17.39 -19.34 -8.92
N PRO A 29 -17.07 -20.64 -8.73
CA PRO A 29 -18.06 -21.71 -8.96
C PRO A 29 -19.15 -21.73 -7.88
N ASN A 30 -18.85 -21.23 -6.67
CA ASN A 30 -19.73 -21.29 -5.50
C ASN A 30 -19.75 -19.95 -4.76
N ASP A 31 -20.75 -19.72 -3.91
CA ASP A 31 -20.76 -18.59 -2.97
C ASP A 31 -19.55 -18.71 -2.00
N PRO A 32 -18.67 -17.68 -1.89
CA PRO A 32 -17.50 -17.72 -1.02
C PRO A 32 -17.84 -17.80 0.47
N ASN A 33 -19.07 -17.47 0.86
CA ASN A 33 -19.51 -17.45 2.25
C ASN A 33 -20.42 -18.64 2.64
N ALA A 34 -20.87 -19.41 1.67
CA ALA A 34 -21.74 -20.58 1.94
C ALA A 34 -20.95 -21.63 2.73
N THR A 35 -21.40 -21.91 3.96
CA THR A 35 -20.77 -22.89 4.86
C THR A 35 -21.47 -24.24 4.74
N ASN A 36 -20.70 -25.33 4.62
CA ASN A 36 -21.21 -26.70 4.66
C ASN A 36 -20.26 -27.60 5.44
N LEU A 37 -20.55 -27.80 6.70
CA LEU A 37 -19.70 -28.57 7.60
C LEU A 37 -19.48 -30.03 7.18
N ALA A 38 -20.38 -30.61 6.35
CA ALA A 38 -20.19 -31.94 5.78
C ALA A 38 -19.01 -32.01 4.79
N LEU A 39 -18.64 -30.86 4.22
CA LEU A 39 -17.53 -30.71 3.28
C LEU A 39 -16.27 -30.12 3.95
N LYS A 40 -16.18 -30.14 5.28
CA LYS A 40 -15.02 -29.66 6.02
C LYS A 40 -13.72 -30.32 5.52
N ASN A 41 -12.77 -29.50 5.06
CA ASN A 41 -11.49 -29.94 4.51
C ASN A 41 -11.63 -30.96 3.36
N ALA A 42 -12.73 -30.90 2.61
CA ALA A 42 -12.93 -31.79 1.46
C ALA A 42 -11.84 -31.55 0.40
N PRO A 43 -11.29 -32.64 -0.20
CA PRO A 43 -10.27 -32.53 -1.23
C PRO A 43 -10.82 -31.90 -2.53
N PRO A 44 -9.94 -31.47 -3.45
CA PRO A 44 -10.35 -30.96 -4.76
C PRO A 44 -11.28 -31.91 -5.51
N SER A 45 -12.33 -31.33 -6.14
CA SER A 45 -13.32 -32.03 -6.94
C SER A 45 -13.79 -31.17 -8.12
N ALA A 46 -14.61 -31.70 -9.00
CA ALA A 46 -15.17 -30.95 -10.13
C ALA A 46 -16.03 -29.76 -9.66
N GLU A 47 -16.75 -29.90 -8.53
CA GLU A 47 -17.58 -28.85 -7.94
C GLU A 47 -16.76 -27.86 -7.08
N TYR A 48 -15.67 -28.34 -6.45
CA TYR A 48 -14.77 -27.58 -5.59
C TYR A 48 -13.32 -27.73 -6.07
N PRO A 49 -12.89 -26.98 -7.12
CA PRO A 49 -11.62 -27.21 -7.82
C PRO A 49 -10.36 -27.16 -6.94
N LEU A 50 -10.37 -26.35 -5.85
CA LEU A 50 -9.31 -26.29 -4.85
C LEU A 50 -9.70 -26.96 -3.52
N GLY A 51 -10.87 -27.62 -3.47
CA GLY A 51 -11.41 -28.18 -2.24
C GLY A 51 -12.12 -27.15 -1.38
N CYS A 52 -12.34 -27.52 -0.10
CA CYS A 52 -13.05 -26.71 0.88
C CYS A 52 -12.21 -26.43 2.13
N ASP A 53 -12.48 -25.30 2.78
CA ASP A 53 -11.82 -24.90 4.02
C ASP A 53 -12.37 -25.63 5.27
N GLN A 54 -11.92 -25.21 6.45
CA GLN A 54 -12.36 -25.79 7.73
C GLN A 54 -13.86 -25.59 8.02
N MET A 55 -14.54 -24.69 7.33
CA MET A 55 -15.98 -24.44 7.42
C MET A 55 -16.75 -25.04 6.24
N GLY A 56 -16.06 -25.79 5.36
CA GLY A 56 -16.64 -26.38 4.16
C GLY A 56 -16.99 -25.37 3.06
N ARG A 57 -16.36 -24.20 3.06
CA ARG A 57 -16.54 -23.16 2.03
C ARG A 57 -15.58 -23.39 0.88
N CYS A 58 -16.01 -23.06 -0.34
CA CYS A 58 -15.19 -23.24 -1.54
C CYS A 58 -13.91 -22.37 -1.51
N GLU A 59 -12.75 -23.02 -1.50
CA GLU A 59 -11.44 -22.35 -1.41
C GLU A 59 -11.18 -21.45 -2.63
N LEU A 60 -11.48 -21.93 -3.85
CA LEU A 60 -11.30 -21.14 -5.08
C LEU A 60 -12.15 -19.87 -5.07
N SER A 61 -13.44 -19.98 -4.71
CA SER A 61 -14.34 -18.83 -4.63
C SER A 61 -13.83 -17.80 -3.62
N ARG A 62 -13.35 -18.27 -2.47
CA ARG A 62 -12.79 -17.41 -1.42
C ARG A 62 -11.52 -16.71 -1.87
N LEU A 63 -10.63 -17.37 -2.60
CA LEU A 63 -9.41 -16.76 -3.15
C LEU A 63 -9.75 -15.65 -4.16
N LEU A 64 -10.67 -15.91 -5.08
CA LEU A 64 -11.09 -14.93 -6.08
C LEU A 64 -11.74 -13.69 -5.46
N TYR A 65 -12.70 -13.91 -4.56
CA TYR A 65 -13.35 -12.80 -3.85
C TYR A 65 -12.41 -12.10 -2.87
N GLY A 66 -11.51 -12.84 -2.19
CA GLY A 66 -10.49 -12.28 -1.32
C GLY A 66 -9.56 -11.33 -2.08
N ALA A 67 -9.09 -11.73 -3.27
CA ALA A 67 -8.30 -10.86 -4.13
C ALA A 67 -9.06 -9.58 -4.52
N ARG A 68 -10.35 -9.70 -4.89
CA ARG A 68 -11.21 -8.56 -5.22
C ARG A 68 -11.37 -7.59 -4.05
N TYR A 69 -11.67 -8.10 -2.85
CA TYR A 69 -11.82 -7.27 -1.65
C TYR A 69 -10.50 -6.63 -1.23
N SER A 70 -9.41 -7.39 -1.19
CA SER A 70 -8.10 -6.86 -0.83
C SER A 70 -7.66 -5.75 -1.78
N MET A 71 -7.72 -5.98 -3.08
CA MET A 71 -7.34 -4.95 -4.06
C MET A 71 -8.29 -3.74 -4.04
N GLY A 72 -9.61 -3.99 -3.93
CA GLY A 72 -10.62 -2.93 -3.94
C GLY A 72 -10.56 -2.00 -2.72
N LEU A 73 -10.15 -2.51 -1.58
CA LEU A 73 -10.03 -1.72 -0.34
C LEU A 73 -8.63 -1.15 -0.14
N THR A 74 -7.60 -1.97 -0.33
CA THR A 74 -6.22 -1.60 0.01
C THR A 74 -5.63 -0.59 -0.97
N ILE A 75 -5.81 -0.80 -2.28
CA ILE A 75 -5.18 0.07 -3.29
C ILE A 75 -5.64 1.53 -3.19
N PRO A 76 -6.94 1.87 -3.14
CA PRO A 76 -7.38 3.26 -3.00
C PRO A 76 -6.84 3.92 -1.73
N VAL A 77 -6.86 3.21 -0.61
CA VAL A 77 -6.34 3.72 0.66
C VAL A 77 -4.85 4.01 0.57
N LEU A 78 -4.07 3.07 0.03
CA LEU A 78 -2.63 3.27 -0.15
C LEU A 78 -2.31 4.42 -1.11
N ILE A 79 -3.07 4.63 -2.18
CA ILE A 79 -2.88 5.76 -3.09
C ILE A 79 -3.07 7.08 -2.35
N ILE A 80 -4.13 7.21 -1.55
CA ILE A 80 -4.41 8.43 -0.79
C ILE A 80 -3.29 8.70 0.23
N LEU A 81 -2.91 7.68 0.99
CA LEU A 81 -1.85 7.78 2.00
C LEU A 81 -0.48 8.07 1.38
N ALA A 82 -0.19 7.45 0.26
CA ALA A 82 1.05 7.65 -0.48
C ALA A 82 1.14 9.09 -1.03
N ALA A 83 0.06 9.63 -1.61
CA ALA A 83 0.00 11.00 -2.08
C ALA A 83 0.18 12.00 -0.92
N PHE A 84 -0.47 11.74 0.22
CA PHE A 84 -0.32 12.54 1.43
C PHE A 84 1.12 12.48 1.96
N ALA A 85 1.69 11.28 2.09
CA ALA A 85 3.07 11.08 2.55
C ALA A 85 4.09 11.75 1.62
N LEU A 86 3.88 11.67 0.31
CA LEU A 86 4.75 12.31 -0.69
C LEU A 86 4.75 13.83 -0.51
N PHE A 87 3.58 14.44 -0.37
CA PHE A 87 3.48 15.88 -0.18
C PHE A 87 4.05 16.31 1.18
N VAL A 88 3.59 15.72 2.28
CA VAL A 88 3.99 16.09 3.65
C VAL A 88 5.46 15.79 3.89
N GLY A 89 5.96 14.65 3.42
CA GLY A 89 7.36 14.26 3.55
C GLY A 89 8.30 15.18 2.81
N CYS A 90 7.97 15.55 1.56
CA CYS A 90 8.76 16.52 0.80
C CYS A 90 8.70 17.93 1.43
N TYR A 91 7.52 18.38 1.83
CA TYR A 91 7.34 19.71 2.41
C TYR A 91 8.07 19.85 3.76
N SER A 92 7.94 18.87 4.65
CA SER A 92 8.64 18.89 5.95
C SER A 92 10.16 18.86 5.77
N SER A 93 10.65 18.01 4.87
CA SER A 93 12.10 17.92 4.57
C SER A 93 12.65 19.20 3.96
N TYR A 94 11.90 19.89 3.09
CA TYR A 94 12.29 21.16 2.51
C TYR A 94 12.30 22.29 3.54
N LYS A 95 11.26 22.39 4.38
CA LYS A 95 11.15 23.42 5.41
C LYS A 95 12.17 23.21 6.53
N GLY A 96 12.48 21.99 6.87
CA GLY A 96 13.41 21.63 7.95
C GLY A 96 12.90 22.04 9.34
N GLY A 97 13.83 22.17 10.28
CA GLY A 97 13.57 22.64 11.64
C GLY A 97 12.59 21.75 12.41
N LEU A 98 11.77 22.37 13.27
CA LEU A 98 10.87 21.68 14.18
C LEU A 98 9.84 20.78 13.43
N LEU A 99 9.35 21.23 12.27
CA LEU A 99 8.37 20.44 11.50
C LEU A 99 8.97 19.09 11.05
N ASP A 100 10.18 19.11 10.51
CA ASP A 100 10.86 17.89 10.08
C ASP A 100 11.19 16.99 11.27
N GLU A 101 11.59 17.56 12.39
CA GLU A 101 11.89 16.81 13.61
C GLU A 101 10.65 16.12 14.20
N VAL A 102 9.53 16.83 14.26
CA VAL A 102 8.25 16.24 14.72
C VAL A 102 7.82 15.10 13.79
N MET A 103 7.92 15.28 12.46
CA MET A 103 7.59 14.20 11.52
C MET A 103 8.54 12.99 11.69
N ARG A 104 9.81 13.22 11.98
CA ARG A 104 10.77 12.14 12.25
C ARG A 104 10.39 11.37 13.52
N ILE A 105 10.15 12.08 14.62
CA ILE A 105 9.78 11.47 15.90
C ILE A 105 8.48 10.68 15.76
N LEU A 106 7.48 11.23 15.08
CA LEU A 106 6.21 10.54 14.82
C LEU A 106 6.42 9.22 14.06
N CYS A 107 7.23 9.25 13.00
CA CYS A 107 7.56 8.03 12.26
C CYS A 107 8.31 7.03 13.15
N ASP A 108 9.27 7.48 13.96
CA ASP A 108 10.06 6.61 14.83
C ASP A 108 9.18 5.94 15.90
N ILE A 109 8.22 6.67 16.50
CA ILE A 109 7.28 6.11 17.47
C ILE A 109 6.38 5.05 16.81
N LEU A 110 5.78 5.38 15.65
CA LEU A 110 4.88 4.45 14.97
C LEU A 110 5.61 3.19 14.46
N MET A 111 6.86 3.32 14.04
CA MET A 111 7.66 2.20 13.55
C MET A 111 8.40 1.43 14.65
N ALA A 112 8.35 1.90 15.90
CA ALA A 112 8.89 1.15 17.05
C ALA A 112 8.08 -0.12 17.35
N PHE A 113 6.82 -0.17 16.92
CA PHE A 113 5.96 -1.33 17.09
C PHE A 113 5.82 -2.12 15.78
N PRO A 114 5.79 -3.46 15.84
CA PRO A 114 5.45 -4.26 14.68
C PRO A 114 4.08 -3.86 14.12
N LEU A 115 3.98 -3.72 12.79
CA LEU A 115 2.75 -3.33 12.08
C LEU A 115 1.51 -4.09 12.57
N ILE A 116 1.64 -5.41 12.68
CA ILE A 116 0.53 -6.27 13.07
C ILE A 116 0.04 -5.99 14.50
N VAL A 117 0.94 -5.60 15.41
CA VAL A 117 0.57 -5.26 16.80
C VAL A 117 -0.24 -3.99 16.84
N ILE A 118 0.14 -2.96 16.08
CA ILE A 118 -0.65 -1.71 15.96
C ILE A 118 -2.02 -2.02 15.35
N ALA A 119 -2.05 -2.83 14.28
CA ALA A 119 -3.29 -3.20 13.62
C ALA A 119 -4.25 -3.93 14.58
N MET A 120 -3.75 -4.94 15.31
CA MET A 120 -4.56 -5.68 16.28
C MET A 120 -5.05 -4.80 17.43
N ALA A 121 -4.20 -3.93 17.97
CA ALA A 121 -4.57 -3.01 19.04
C ALA A 121 -5.69 -2.03 18.60
N LEU A 122 -5.58 -1.47 17.39
CA LEU A 122 -6.59 -0.55 16.86
C LEU A 122 -7.91 -1.24 16.56
N VAL A 123 -7.90 -2.42 15.95
CA VAL A 123 -9.12 -3.21 15.70
C VAL A 123 -9.80 -3.61 17.00
N SER A 124 -9.03 -3.97 18.05
CA SER A 124 -9.58 -4.32 19.35
C SER A 124 -10.15 -3.11 20.11
N ALA A 125 -9.59 -1.91 19.91
CA ALA A 125 -9.99 -0.71 20.60
C ALA A 125 -11.22 -0.02 19.99
N VAL A 126 -11.42 -0.14 18.68
CA VAL A 126 -12.51 0.58 17.97
C VAL A 126 -13.70 -0.35 17.77
N ASP A 127 -13.61 -1.29 16.89
CA ASP A 127 -14.54 -2.38 16.62
C ASP A 127 -13.95 -3.32 15.56
N ASN A 128 -14.61 -4.47 15.30
CA ASN A 128 -14.22 -5.42 14.26
C ASN A 128 -14.81 -5.05 12.88
N SER A 129 -14.80 -3.77 12.52
CA SER A 129 -15.28 -3.31 11.23
C SER A 129 -14.18 -3.25 10.18
N VAL A 130 -14.58 -3.26 8.91
CA VAL A 130 -13.66 -3.05 7.77
C VAL A 130 -12.97 -1.68 7.89
N ALA A 131 -13.67 -0.67 8.42
CA ALA A 131 -13.12 0.66 8.62
C ALA A 131 -11.95 0.66 9.61
N SER A 132 -12.06 -0.08 10.71
CA SER A 132 -10.99 -0.20 11.71
C SER A 132 -9.74 -0.85 11.14
N VAL A 133 -9.90 -1.88 10.31
CA VAL A 133 -8.78 -2.53 9.60
C VAL A 133 -8.10 -1.55 8.64
N ILE A 134 -8.88 -0.79 7.86
CA ILE A 134 -8.37 0.22 6.93
C ILE A 134 -7.57 1.30 7.67
N ILE A 135 -8.08 1.80 8.79
CA ILE A 135 -7.41 2.81 9.61
C ILE A 135 -6.10 2.24 10.19
N ALA A 136 -6.13 1.01 10.68
CA ALA A 136 -4.96 0.35 11.25
C ALA A 136 -3.83 0.19 10.23
N ILE A 137 -4.13 -0.36 9.07
CA ILE A 137 -3.18 -0.48 7.96
C ILE A 137 -2.71 0.90 7.52
N GLY A 138 -3.64 1.84 7.42
CA GLY A 138 -3.37 3.21 7.00
C GLY A 138 -2.35 3.94 7.88
N ILE A 139 -2.53 3.93 9.18
CA ILE A 139 -1.62 4.57 10.14
C ILE A 139 -0.21 3.97 10.04
N SER A 140 -0.13 2.66 9.97
CA SER A 140 1.14 1.95 9.93
C SER A 140 1.89 2.16 8.60
N MET A 141 1.18 2.12 7.47
CA MET A 141 1.77 2.38 6.15
C MET A 141 2.14 3.84 5.96
N LEU A 142 1.39 4.78 6.56
CA LEU A 142 1.68 6.20 6.50
C LEU A 142 3.07 6.51 7.07
N ALA A 143 3.41 5.97 8.25
CA ALA A 143 4.71 6.17 8.87
C ALA A 143 5.85 5.65 7.99
N TRP A 144 5.64 4.49 7.36
CA TRP A 144 6.60 3.87 6.45
C TRP A 144 6.82 4.73 5.18
N PHE A 145 5.74 5.18 4.52
CA PHE A 145 5.83 6.08 3.37
C PHE A 145 6.48 7.42 3.72
N LEU A 146 6.08 8.05 4.83
CA LEU A 146 6.65 9.31 5.29
C LEU A 146 8.15 9.21 5.53
N ARG A 147 8.61 8.14 6.23
CA ARG A 147 10.03 7.92 6.49
C ARG A 147 10.83 7.83 5.19
N MET A 148 10.32 7.06 4.23
CA MET A 148 10.99 6.87 2.94
C MET A 148 11.05 8.15 2.12
N VAL A 149 9.92 8.83 1.97
CA VAL A 149 9.86 10.10 1.24
C VAL A 149 10.80 11.14 1.85
N ARG A 150 10.79 11.27 3.19
CA ARG A 150 11.68 12.21 3.89
C ARG A 150 13.15 11.90 3.65
N SER A 151 13.55 10.63 3.65
CA SER A 151 14.93 10.22 3.38
C SER A 151 15.40 10.69 2.00
N TYR A 152 14.59 10.43 0.96
CA TYR A 152 14.89 10.87 -0.40
C TYR A 152 14.80 12.39 -0.56
N ALA A 153 13.76 13.01 0.00
CA ALA A 153 13.59 14.45 -0.08
C ALA A 153 14.74 15.22 0.56
N LYS A 154 15.29 14.74 1.68
CA LYS A 154 16.48 15.35 2.29
C LYS A 154 17.71 15.31 1.38
N THR A 155 17.93 14.18 0.73
CA THR A 155 19.03 14.02 -0.23
C THR A 155 18.84 14.98 -1.42
N GLU A 156 17.61 15.10 -1.93
CA GLU A 156 17.29 16.01 -3.04
C GLU A 156 17.39 17.50 -2.62
N CYS A 157 17.01 17.85 -1.39
CA CYS A 157 17.09 19.22 -0.87
C CYS A 157 18.53 19.77 -0.83
N GLY A 158 19.53 18.88 -0.73
CA GLY A 158 20.96 19.27 -0.72
C GLY A 158 21.56 19.50 -2.12
N LYS A 159 20.80 19.33 -3.19
CA LYS A 159 21.32 19.48 -4.56
C LYS A 159 21.29 20.94 -5.04
N GLU A 160 22.26 21.27 -5.88
CA GLU A 160 22.48 22.63 -6.42
C GLU A 160 21.27 23.22 -7.13
N TYR A 161 20.47 22.41 -7.82
CA TYR A 161 19.27 22.90 -8.54
C TYR A 161 18.17 23.41 -7.61
N ILE A 162 18.09 22.92 -6.37
CA ILE A 162 17.16 23.42 -5.35
C ILE A 162 17.64 24.79 -4.86
N GLU A 163 18.95 24.94 -4.67
CA GLU A 163 19.55 26.22 -4.27
C GLU A 163 19.41 27.26 -5.37
N ALA A 164 19.66 26.89 -6.61
CA ALA A 164 19.45 27.76 -7.77
C ALA A 164 17.97 28.24 -7.87
N ALA A 165 17.02 27.33 -7.65
CA ALA A 165 15.59 27.70 -7.64
C ALA A 165 15.26 28.68 -6.50
N ARG A 166 15.87 28.51 -5.33
CA ARG A 166 15.72 29.40 -4.17
C ARG A 166 16.27 30.79 -4.46
N ILE A 167 17.48 30.87 -5.00
CA ILE A 167 18.15 32.13 -5.38
C ILE A 167 17.33 32.85 -6.47
N SER A 168 16.71 32.10 -7.39
CA SER A 168 15.81 32.64 -8.43
C SER A 168 14.47 33.17 -7.89
N GLY A 169 14.24 33.15 -6.57
CA GLY A 169 13.04 33.68 -5.93
C GLY A 169 11.81 32.75 -5.98
N ALA A 170 11.99 31.47 -6.28
CA ALA A 170 10.88 30.52 -6.24
C ALA A 170 10.36 30.32 -4.80
N SER A 171 9.04 30.38 -4.62
CA SER A 171 8.43 30.10 -3.32
C SER A 171 8.64 28.65 -2.90
N GLY A 172 8.71 28.41 -1.58
CA GLY A 172 8.96 27.07 -1.04
C GLY A 172 7.97 26.01 -1.55
N LEU A 173 6.68 26.36 -1.65
CA LEU A 173 5.68 25.45 -2.19
C LEU A 173 5.93 25.14 -3.69
N ARG A 174 6.37 26.14 -4.47
CA ARG A 174 6.74 25.94 -5.88
C ARG A 174 7.95 25.00 -5.99
N ILE A 175 8.96 25.15 -5.12
CA ILE A 175 10.12 24.28 -5.10
C ILE A 175 9.69 22.84 -4.78
N VAL A 176 8.85 22.65 -3.77
CA VAL A 176 8.35 21.30 -3.40
C VAL A 176 7.57 20.67 -4.56
N LEU A 177 6.60 21.35 -5.11
CA LEU A 177 5.71 20.78 -6.14
C LEU A 177 6.40 20.58 -7.49
N ARG A 178 7.28 21.50 -7.89
CA ARG A 178 7.82 21.55 -9.25
C ARG A 178 9.23 21.00 -9.39
N HIS A 179 9.95 20.92 -8.28
CA HIS A 179 11.35 20.45 -8.29
C HIS A 179 11.55 19.24 -7.40
N LEU A 180 11.06 19.26 -6.16
CA LEU A 180 11.35 18.19 -5.20
C LEU A 180 10.51 16.92 -5.46
N ILE A 181 9.18 17.05 -5.49
CA ILE A 181 8.27 15.91 -5.72
C ILE A 181 8.60 15.16 -7.03
N PRO A 182 8.76 15.82 -8.19
CA PRO A 182 9.05 15.09 -9.43
C PRO A 182 10.37 14.33 -9.39
N ASN A 183 11.37 14.79 -8.65
CA ASN A 183 12.67 14.12 -8.52
C ASN A 183 12.67 12.98 -7.49
N VAL A 184 11.81 13.06 -6.47
CA VAL A 184 11.59 11.99 -5.48
C VAL A 184 10.66 10.90 -6.03
N PHE A 185 9.75 11.26 -6.94
CA PHE A 185 8.68 10.39 -7.44
C PHE A 185 9.16 9.04 -8.04
N PRO A 186 10.24 8.97 -8.84
CA PRO A 186 10.69 7.67 -9.38
C PRO A 186 11.06 6.66 -8.30
N GLN A 187 11.78 7.09 -7.26
CA GLN A 187 12.14 6.23 -6.13
C GLN A 187 10.91 5.89 -5.30
N PHE A 188 10.02 6.87 -5.11
CA PHE A 188 8.77 6.67 -4.39
C PHE A 188 7.88 5.60 -5.04
N VAL A 189 7.75 5.57 -6.37
CA VAL A 189 6.96 4.54 -7.08
C VAL A 189 7.48 3.13 -6.78
N VAL A 190 8.80 2.93 -6.74
CA VAL A 190 9.38 1.62 -6.38
C VAL A 190 8.97 1.20 -4.97
N TYR A 191 9.00 2.12 -4.01
CA TYR A 191 8.57 1.84 -2.64
C TYR A 191 7.06 1.66 -2.52
N PHE A 192 6.29 2.43 -3.25
CA PHE A 192 4.84 2.29 -3.29
C PHE A 192 4.41 0.89 -3.76
N THR A 193 5.03 0.38 -4.82
CA THR A 193 4.75 -0.98 -5.31
C THR A 193 5.12 -2.06 -4.30
N THR A 194 6.23 -1.87 -3.55
CA THR A 194 6.58 -2.77 -2.44
C THR A 194 5.56 -2.67 -1.30
N GLY A 195 5.07 -1.47 -1.00
CA GLY A 195 4.03 -1.25 0.02
C GLY A 195 2.72 -1.97 -0.30
N ILE A 196 2.30 -2.00 -1.57
CA ILE A 196 1.12 -2.78 -2.01
C ILE A 196 1.30 -4.28 -1.73
N ALA A 197 2.51 -4.80 -1.91
CA ALA A 197 2.79 -6.21 -1.69
C ALA A 197 2.82 -6.62 -0.20
N THR A 198 3.01 -5.66 0.71
CA THR A 198 3.13 -5.89 2.16
C THR A 198 1.88 -5.52 2.95
N ALA A 199 0.92 -4.81 2.36
CA ALA A 199 -0.35 -4.41 2.96
C ALA A 199 -1.43 -5.48 2.80
#